data_58ce11a7353c9c0cac59b900bf720614
#
_entry.id   58ce11a7353c9c0cac59b900bf720614
#
_cell.length_a   1.000
_cell.length_b   1.000
_cell.length_c   1.000
_cell.angle_alpha   90.00
_cell.angle_beta   90.00
_cell.angle_gamma   90.00
#
_symmetry.space_group_name_H-M   'P 1'
#
loop_
_entity.id
_entity.type
_entity.pdbx_description
1 polymer ?
#
loop_
_entity_poly.entity_id
_entity_poly.type
_entity_poly.pdbx_seq_one_letter_code
_entity_poly.pdbx_strand_id
1 'polypeptide(L)' 'MTLGETIRTLRKNAGLSQEALAEKLGVSRQAVSKWENDQSCPDISLLPK' A
#
# COMPACT_ATOMS: atom_id res chain seq x y z
N MET A 1 6.72 3.59 -14.08
CA MET A 1 6.49 3.23 -12.66
C MET A 1 5.06 2.76 -12.50
N THR A 2 4.86 1.61 -11.88
CA THR A 2 3.53 1.07 -11.65
C THR A 2 2.95 1.61 -10.35
N LEU A 3 1.64 1.43 -10.16
CA LEU A 3 1.00 1.80 -8.91
C LEU A 3 1.62 1.07 -7.73
N GLY A 4 1.93 -0.22 -7.92
CA GLY A 4 2.57 -1.01 -6.86
C GLY A 4 3.94 -0.48 -6.48
N GLU A 5 4.73 -0.09 -7.47
CA GLU A 5 6.05 0.51 -7.21
C GLU A 5 5.91 1.85 -6.49
N THR A 6 4.92 2.64 -6.86
CA THR A 6 4.66 3.93 -6.23
C THR A 6 4.32 3.73 -4.75
N ILE A 7 3.42 2.77 -4.46
CA ILE A 7 3.03 2.46 -3.09
C ILE A 7 4.25 2.01 -2.27
N ARG A 8 5.06 1.13 -2.85
CA ARG A 8 6.27 0.64 -2.18
C ARG A 8 7.23 1.77 -1.87
N THR A 9 7.47 2.65 -2.85
CA THR A 9 8.39 3.77 -2.70
C THR A 9 7.91 4.71 -1.59
N LEU A 10 6.64 5.08 -1.61
CA LEU A 10 6.07 5.95 -0.59
C LEU A 10 6.16 5.31 0.80
N ARG A 11 5.90 4.02 0.88
CA ARG A 11 5.99 3.29 2.15
C ARG A 11 7.41 3.33 2.69
N LYS A 12 8.39 3.03 1.84
CA LYS A 12 9.80 3.03 2.26
C LYS A 12 10.27 4.41 2.65
N ASN A 13 9.87 5.43 1.92
CA ASN A 13 10.24 6.81 2.24
C ASN A 13 9.67 7.24 3.59
N ALA A 14 8.53 6.70 3.96
CA ALA A 14 7.91 6.97 5.27
C ALA A 14 8.50 6.10 6.39
N GLY A 15 9.38 5.14 6.05
CA GLY A 15 9.97 4.25 7.03
C GLY A 15 9.00 3.20 7.55
N LEU A 16 7.99 2.83 6.76
CA LEU A 16 6.95 1.91 7.18
C LEU A 16 7.18 0.51 6.60
N SER A 17 6.84 -0.52 7.40
CA SER A 17 6.72 -1.88 6.89
C SER A 17 5.36 -2.03 6.20
N GLN A 18 5.18 -3.14 5.45
CA GLN A 18 3.87 -3.43 4.86
C GLN A 18 2.79 -3.52 5.93
N GLU A 19 3.12 -4.14 7.06
CA GLU A 19 2.20 -4.29 8.16
C GLU A 19 1.83 -2.93 8.76
N ALA A 20 2.82 -2.05 8.94
CA ALA A 20 2.59 -0.73 9.49
C ALA A 20 1.71 0.11 8.57
N LEU A 21 1.95 0.03 7.25
CA LEU A 21 1.12 0.74 6.29
C LEU A 21 -0.30 0.18 6.29
N ALA A 22 -0.45 -1.14 6.31
CA ALA A 22 -1.76 -1.77 6.35
C ALA A 22 -2.55 -1.32 7.56
N GLU A 23 -1.90 -1.22 8.71
CA GLU A 23 -2.53 -0.76 9.94
C GLU A 23 -3.00 0.69 9.81
N LYS A 24 -2.18 1.55 9.22
CA LYS A 24 -2.57 2.94 9.01
C LYS A 24 -3.77 3.09 8.09
N LEU A 25 -3.87 2.22 7.09
CA LEU A 25 -4.95 2.27 6.12
C LEU A 25 -6.19 1.48 6.56
N GLY A 26 -6.07 0.69 7.62
CA GLY A 26 -7.17 -0.14 8.09
C GLY A 26 -7.42 -1.35 7.19
N VAL A 27 -6.38 -1.87 6.54
CA VAL A 27 -6.48 -3.02 5.67
C VAL A 27 -5.51 -4.10 6.15
N SER A 28 -5.59 -5.29 5.55
CA SER A 28 -4.68 -6.37 5.91
C SER A 28 -3.30 -6.16 5.24
N ARG A 29 -2.27 -6.75 5.84
CA ARG A 29 -0.94 -6.75 5.23
C ARG A 29 -0.97 -7.42 3.86
N GLN A 30 -1.78 -8.46 3.72
CA GLN A 30 -1.91 -9.15 2.45
C GLN A 30 -2.43 -8.23 1.34
N ALA A 31 -3.34 -7.33 1.69
CA ALA A 31 -3.84 -6.35 0.72
C ALA A 31 -2.71 -5.45 0.23
N VAL A 32 -1.89 -4.93 1.14
CA VAL A 32 -0.75 -4.09 0.78
C VAL A 32 0.22 -4.87 -0.09
N SER A 33 0.51 -6.12 0.27
CA SER A 33 1.41 -6.96 -0.52
C SER A 33 0.90 -7.13 -1.95
N LYS A 34 -0.39 -7.37 -2.11
CA LYS A 34 -0.99 -7.51 -3.44
C LYS A 34 -0.88 -6.22 -4.25
N TRP A 35 -1.09 -5.09 -3.60
CA TRP A 35 -0.96 -3.79 -4.29
C TRP A 35 0.47 -3.59 -4.78
N GLU A 36 1.46 -3.91 -3.95
CA GLU A 36 2.86 -3.71 -4.30
C GLU A 36 3.32 -4.66 -5.40
N ASN A 37 2.64 -5.79 -5.56
CA ASN A 37 2.91 -6.76 -6.62
C ASN A 37 2.02 -6.56 -7.85
N ASP A 38 1.22 -5.51 -7.87
CA ASP A 38 0.27 -5.20 -8.96
C ASP A 38 -0.76 -6.30 -9.18
N GLN A 39 -1.05 -7.09 -8.14
CA GLN A 39 -2.07 -8.15 -8.21
C GLN A 39 -3.46 -7.60 -7.96
N SER A 40 -3.55 -6.46 -7.28
CA SER A 40 -4.82 -5.77 -7.09
C SER A 40 -4.53 -4.30 -6.89
N CYS A 41 -5.57 -3.47 -6.92
CA CYS A 41 -5.46 -2.04 -6.69
C CYS A 41 -6.16 -1.69 -5.39
N PRO A 42 -5.65 -0.66 -4.65
CA PRO A 42 -6.38 -0.18 -3.49
C PRO A 42 -7.74 0.35 -3.89
N ASP A 43 -8.71 0.14 -3.01
CA ASP A 43 -10.02 0.74 -3.20
C ASP A 43 -9.87 2.25 -3.09
N ILE A 44 -10.44 2.97 -4.03
CA ILE A 44 -10.32 4.43 -4.08
C ILE A 44 -10.87 5.08 -2.81
N SER A 45 -11.82 4.42 -2.15
CA SER A 45 -12.39 4.93 -0.90
C SER A 45 -11.39 4.89 0.26
N LEU A 46 -10.31 4.13 0.13
CA LEU A 46 -9.27 4.04 1.15
C LEU A 46 -8.21 5.12 1.03
N LEU A 47 -8.20 5.84 -0.07
CA LEU A 47 -7.18 6.85 -0.31
C LEU A 47 -7.62 8.18 0.30
N PRO A 48 -6.72 8.87 1.02
CA PRO A 48 -7.03 10.22 1.50
C PRO A 48 -7.21 11.17 0.33
N LYS A 49 -8.13 12.07 0.45
CA LYS A 49 -8.39 13.07 -0.58
C LYS A 49 -7.46 14.26 -0.42
#